data_1a514d67a467b844f31dd5b00c9532b8
#
_entry.id   1a514d67a467b844f31dd5b00c9532b8
#
_cell.length_a   1.000
_cell.length_b   1.000
_cell.length_c   1.000
_cell.angle_alpha   90.00
_cell.angle_beta   90.00
_cell.angle_gamma   90.00
#
_symmetry.space_group_name_H-M   'P 1'
#
loop_
_entity.id
_entity.type
_entity.pdbx_description
1 polymer ?
#
loop_
_entity_poly.entity_id
_entity_poly.type
_entity_poly.pdbx_seq_one_letter_code
_entity_poly.pdbx_strand_id
1 'polypeptide(L)'
;MKLSELLDSQLIFTELESLEKELFLRKIISRISDVQSSIKESTVIDLILKREKLCSTGLDNFIAIPHAKIPGIDKTYISLCISNNGIDFGSIDGLKTKILILILNPEETGNHHLEILKSVSSLFTKKNVINQMLNIKNPEDIINFIKANE
;
A
#
# COMPACT_ATOMS: atom_id res chain seq x y z
N MET A 1 -8.03 1.10 -16.15
CA MET A 1 -6.77 1.37 -15.41
C MET A 1 -6.27 0.07 -14.79
N LYS A 2 -5.03 -0.26 -15.03
CA LYS A 2 -4.42 -1.47 -14.49
C LYS A 2 -3.45 -1.14 -13.36
N LEU A 3 -3.58 -1.86 -12.26
CA LEU A 3 -2.73 -1.64 -11.08
C LEU A 3 -1.25 -1.88 -11.42
N SER A 4 -0.96 -2.90 -12.22
CA SER A 4 0.42 -3.22 -12.63
C SER A 4 1.14 -2.08 -13.36
N GLU A 5 0.39 -1.24 -14.05
CA GLU A 5 0.95 -0.09 -14.77
C GLU A 5 1.32 1.08 -13.84
N LEU A 6 0.75 1.09 -12.63
CA LEU A 6 0.98 2.13 -11.64
C LEU A 6 2.07 1.75 -10.63
N LEU A 7 2.47 0.49 -10.61
CA LEU A 7 3.46 0.00 -9.65
C LEU A 7 4.88 0.21 -10.16
N ASP A 8 5.75 0.58 -9.23
CA ASP A 8 7.20 0.69 -9.43
C ASP A 8 7.86 -0.36 -8.52
N SER A 9 8.69 -1.22 -9.09
CA SER A 9 9.38 -2.26 -8.33
C SER A 9 10.25 -1.70 -7.19
N GLN A 10 10.73 -0.47 -7.33
CA GLN A 10 11.50 0.20 -6.28
C GLN A 10 10.66 0.58 -5.06
N LEU A 11 9.33 0.61 -5.21
CA LEU A 11 8.37 0.89 -4.12
C LEU A 11 7.63 -0.35 -3.64
N ILE A 12 8.13 -1.53 -3.99
CA ILE A 12 7.60 -2.81 -3.50
C ILE A 12 8.59 -3.39 -2.49
N PHE A 13 8.11 -3.59 -1.27
CA PHE A 13 8.93 -4.08 -0.16
C PHE A 13 8.37 -5.39 0.35
N THR A 14 9.17 -6.44 0.30
CA THR A 14 8.78 -7.77 0.76
C THR A 14 9.55 -8.16 2.01
N GLU A 15 9.13 -9.24 2.66
CA GLU A 15 9.80 -9.81 3.83
C GLU A 15 9.97 -8.80 4.97
N LEU A 16 8.99 -7.89 5.11
CA LEU A 16 9.01 -6.90 6.17
C LEU A 16 8.66 -7.54 7.51
N GLU A 17 9.39 -7.13 8.56
CA GLU A 17 9.11 -7.60 9.91
C GLU A 17 7.79 -7.03 10.44
N SER A 18 7.18 -7.76 11.37
CA SER A 18 5.99 -7.30 12.08
C SER A 18 6.41 -6.23 13.09
N LEU A 19 5.80 -5.05 12.97
CA LEU A 19 6.02 -3.92 13.87
C LEU A 19 4.68 -3.37 14.33
N GLU A 20 4.69 -2.52 15.34
CA GLU A 20 3.52 -1.73 15.69
C GLU A 20 3.14 -0.83 14.50
N LYS A 21 1.85 -0.59 14.31
CA LYS A 21 1.28 0.09 13.13
C LYS A 21 1.97 1.39 12.77
N GLU A 22 2.15 2.29 13.73
CA GLU A 22 2.78 3.59 13.47
C GLU A 22 4.23 3.43 13.04
N LEU A 23 4.99 2.58 13.73
CA LEU A 23 6.39 2.30 13.40
C LEU A 23 6.51 1.69 12.00
N PHE A 24 5.60 0.80 11.65
CA PHE A 24 5.58 0.18 10.33
C PHE A 24 5.34 1.22 9.23
N LEU A 25 4.36 2.09 9.42
CA LEU A 25 4.06 3.16 8.46
C LEU A 25 5.23 4.13 8.32
N ARG A 26 5.86 4.52 9.44
CA ARG A 26 7.04 5.38 9.41
C ARG A 26 8.19 4.75 8.63
N LYS A 27 8.45 3.48 8.86
CA LYS A 27 9.51 2.75 8.16
C LYS A 27 9.28 2.69 6.65
N ILE A 28 8.05 2.38 6.22
CA ILE A 28 7.71 2.34 4.81
C ILE A 28 7.87 3.70 4.15
N ILE A 29 7.34 4.75 4.76
CA ILE A 29 7.41 6.10 4.21
C ILE A 29 8.86 6.59 4.13
N SER A 30 9.69 6.26 5.12
CA SER A 30 11.12 6.55 5.07
C SER A 30 11.79 5.88 3.88
N ARG A 31 11.50 4.62 3.61
CA ARG A 31 12.04 3.90 2.45
C ARG A 31 11.56 4.47 1.13
N ILE A 32 10.31 4.90 1.06
CA ILE A 32 9.78 5.58 -0.14
C ILE A 32 10.53 6.89 -0.39
N SER A 33 10.73 7.69 0.64
CA SER A 33 11.44 8.97 0.50
C SER A 33 12.90 8.80 0.08
N ASP A 34 13.54 7.70 0.45
CA ASP A 34 14.89 7.36 0.00
C ASP A 34 14.97 7.11 -1.51
N VAL A 35 13.89 6.58 -2.10
CA VAL A 35 13.81 6.27 -3.52
C VAL A 35 13.26 7.44 -4.34
N GLN A 36 12.29 8.16 -3.77
CA GLN A 36 11.58 9.25 -4.45
C GLN A 36 11.79 10.56 -3.70
N SER A 37 12.67 11.41 -4.23
CA SER A 37 13.05 12.68 -3.57
C SER A 37 11.89 13.68 -3.45
N SER A 38 10.86 13.57 -4.28
CA SER A 38 9.66 14.41 -4.20
C SER A 38 8.78 14.09 -3.00
N ILE A 39 8.97 12.92 -2.38
CA ILE A 39 8.22 12.48 -1.20
C ILE A 39 8.94 12.97 0.05
N LYS A 40 8.32 13.92 0.75
CA LYS A 40 8.86 14.51 1.98
C LYS A 40 8.37 13.70 3.16
N GLU A 41 9.29 12.97 3.78
CA GLU A 41 9.00 11.96 4.82
C GLU A 41 8.11 12.51 5.93
N SER A 42 8.49 13.61 6.58
CA SER A 42 7.76 14.14 7.73
C SER A 42 6.32 14.57 7.35
N THR A 43 6.16 15.23 6.22
CA THR A 43 4.85 15.66 5.73
C THR A 43 3.94 14.48 5.44
N VAL A 44 4.47 13.46 4.76
CA VAL A 44 3.69 12.27 4.40
C VAL A 44 3.31 11.46 5.63
N ILE A 45 4.24 11.28 6.58
CA ILE A 45 3.95 10.58 7.83
C ILE A 45 2.80 11.27 8.57
N ASP A 46 2.86 12.59 8.74
CA ASP A 46 1.83 13.34 9.46
C ASP A 46 0.45 13.17 8.79
N LEU A 47 0.39 13.27 7.47
CA LEU A 47 -0.87 13.15 6.73
C LEU A 47 -1.44 11.73 6.76
N ILE A 48 -0.61 10.71 6.60
CA ILE A 48 -1.04 9.31 6.68
C ILE A 48 -1.54 8.97 8.08
N LEU A 49 -0.81 9.35 9.11
CA LEU A 49 -1.23 9.08 10.51
C LEU A 49 -2.50 9.82 10.87
N LYS A 50 -2.65 11.06 10.41
CA LYS A 50 -3.88 11.84 10.62
C LYS A 50 -5.09 11.15 9.97
N ARG A 51 -4.93 10.64 8.74
CA ARG A 51 -5.99 9.89 8.05
C ARG A 51 -6.35 8.60 8.80
N GLU A 52 -5.36 7.84 9.26
CA GLU A 52 -5.59 6.59 9.98
C GLU A 52 -6.29 6.79 11.32
N LYS A 53 -6.08 7.91 11.99
CA LYS A 53 -6.77 8.24 13.24
C LYS A 53 -8.27 8.44 13.07
N LEU A 54 -8.73 8.85 11.89
CA LEU A 54 -10.16 9.02 11.63
C LEU A 54 -10.88 7.68 11.56
N CYS A 55 -10.28 6.72 10.88
CA CYS A 55 -10.79 5.36 10.72
C CYS A 55 -9.68 4.50 10.14
N SER A 56 -9.48 3.30 10.68
CA SER A 56 -8.49 2.38 10.12
C SER A 56 -8.78 2.05 8.66
N THR A 57 -7.74 2.01 7.84
CA THR A 57 -7.82 1.52 6.46
C THR A 57 -7.54 0.03 6.36
N GLY A 58 -7.43 -0.66 7.48
CA GLY A 58 -7.39 -2.12 7.53
C GLY A 58 -8.73 -2.71 7.10
N LEU A 59 -8.71 -3.50 6.05
CA LEU A 59 -9.88 -4.17 5.49
C LEU A 59 -9.93 -5.62 5.99
N ASP A 60 -10.78 -6.43 5.38
CA ASP A 60 -10.78 -7.86 5.61
C ASP A 60 -9.70 -8.57 4.77
N ASN A 61 -9.53 -9.88 4.97
CA ASN A 61 -8.65 -10.73 4.18
C ASN A 61 -7.18 -10.27 4.14
N PHE A 62 -6.64 -9.77 5.27
CA PHE A 62 -5.22 -9.43 5.43
C PHE A 62 -4.73 -8.20 4.64
N ILE A 63 -5.63 -7.35 4.17
CA ILE A 63 -5.30 -6.17 3.35
C ILE A 63 -5.52 -4.88 4.13
N ALA A 64 -4.63 -3.91 3.95
CA ALA A 64 -4.84 -2.53 4.36
C ALA A 64 -4.49 -1.58 3.22
N ILE A 65 -5.20 -0.46 3.13
CA ILE A 65 -5.02 0.52 2.05
C ILE A 65 -4.87 1.92 2.64
N PRO A 66 -3.79 2.20 3.39
CA PRO A 66 -3.55 3.57 3.85
C PRO A 66 -3.34 4.50 2.65
N HIS A 67 -3.95 5.68 2.71
CA HIS A 67 -3.87 6.63 1.61
C HIS A 67 -4.06 8.05 2.11
N ALA A 68 -3.47 9.00 1.38
CA ALA A 68 -3.65 10.42 1.67
C ALA A 68 -3.39 11.26 0.42
N LYS A 69 -3.92 12.47 0.42
CA LYS A 69 -3.57 13.51 -0.57
C LYS A 69 -2.34 14.25 -0.06
N ILE A 70 -1.33 14.34 -0.91
CA ILE A 70 -0.03 14.90 -0.55
C ILE A 70 0.21 16.18 -1.38
N PRO A 71 0.45 17.31 -0.72
CA PRO A 71 0.76 18.55 -1.45
C PRO A 71 2.12 18.45 -2.12
N GLY A 72 2.25 19.06 -3.29
CA GLY A 72 3.51 19.21 -4.01
C GLY A 72 3.96 18.02 -4.83
N ILE A 73 3.19 16.93 -4.87
CA ILE A 73 3.50 15.81 -5.79
C ILE A 73 2.66 15.92 -7.06
N ASP A 74 3.21 15.46 -8.16
CA ASP A 74 2.63 15.62 -9.51
C ASP A 74 1.90 14.37 -10.02
N LYS A 75 2.12 13.24 -9.38
CA LYS A 75 1.49 11.96 -9.77
C LYS A 75 1.20 11.11 -8.54
N THR A 76 0.43 10.04 -8.74
CA THR A 76 0.17 9.06 -7.69
C THR A 76 1.37 8.14 -7.52
N TYR A 77 1.76 7.90 -6.28
CA TYR A 77 2.74 6.89 -5.91
C TYR A 77 2.06 5.77 -5.14
N ILE A 78 2.35 4.54 -5.52
CA ILE A 78 1.79 3.36 -4.85
C ILE A 78 2.94 2.50 -4.36
N SER A 79 2.93 2.19 -3.07
CA SER A 79 3.88 1.24 -2.47
C SER A 79 3.12 0.00 -2.02
N LEU A 80 3.60 -1.17 -2.43
CA LEU A 80 3.05 -2.46 -2.00
C LEU A 80 4.01 -3.11 -1.03
N CYS A 81 3.51 -3.45 0.15
CA CYS A 81 4.33 -3.95 1.26
C CYS A 81 3.79 -5.29 1.74
N ILE A 82 4.68 -6.26 1.93
CA ILE A 82 4.33 -7.60 2.40
C ILE A 82 5.04 -7.88 3.71
N SER A 83 4.26 -8.23 4.74
CA SER A 83 4.74 -8.75 6.01
C SER A 83 4.05 -10.09 6.27
N ASN A 84 4.78 -11.20 6.14
CA ASN A 84 4.19 -12.53 6.28
C ASN A 84 3.66 -12.82 7.69
N ASN A 85 4.29 -12.26 8.71
CA ASN A 85 3.82 -12.39 10.09
C ASN A 85 2.64 -11.49 10.42
N GLY A 86 2.41 -10.48 9.60
CA GLY A 86 1.27 -9.58 9.74
C GLY A 86 1.45 -8.49 10.79
N ILE A 87 0.60 -7.49 10.69
CA ILE A 87 0.61 -6.30 11.54
C ILE A 87 -0.81 -6.07 12.05
N ASP A 88 -0.95 -5.76 13.33
CA ASP A 88 -2.23 -5.32 13.87
C ASP A 88 -2.56 -3.93 13.35
N PHE A 89 -3.43 -3.86 12.36
CA PHE A 89 -3.83 -2.62 11.70
C PHE A 89 -5.22 -2.13 12.13
N GLY A 90 -5.86 -2.83 13.07
CA GLY A 90 -7.24 -2.54 13.46
C GLY A 90 -8.24 -2.87 12.35
N SER A 91 -8.03 -3.99 11.67
CA SER A 91 -8.84 -4.42 10.54
C SER A 91 -10.26 -4.80 10.94
N ILE A 92 -11.20 -4.68 10.00
CA ILE A 92 -12.64 -4.94 10.21
C ILE A 92 -12.89 -6.35 10.76
N ASP A 93 -12.17 -7.35 10.26
CA ASP A 93 -12.32 -8.76 10.66
C ASP A 93 -11.45 -9.16 11.85
N GLY A 94 -10.67 -8.23 12.43
CA GLY A 94 -9.77 -8.50 13.54
C GLY A 94 -8.51 -9.27 13.16
N LEU A 95 -8.30 -9.60 11.88
CA LEU A 95 -7.11 -10.31 11.43
C LEU A 95 -5.96 -9.33 11.18
N LYS A 96 -4.73 -9.84 11.25
CA LYS A 96 -3.55 -9.04 10.96
C LYS A 96 -3.46 -8.73 9.48
N THR A 97 -2.97 -7.52 9.15
CA THR A 97 -2.67 -7.11 7.79
C THR A 97 -1.34 -7.72 7.36
N LYS A 98 -1.33 -8.38 6.22
CA LYS A 98 -0.12 -8.98 5.63
C LYS A 98 0.29 -8.30 4.33
N ILE A 99 -0.65 -7.70 3.62
CA ILE A 99 -0.40 -6.90 2.40
C ILE A 99 -0.94 -5.51 2.64
N LEU A 100 -0.05 -4.53 2.56
CA LEU A 100 -0.38 -3.13 2.73
C LEU A 100 -0.10 -2.39 1.43
N ILE A 101 -1.09 -1.64 0.96
CA ILE A 101 -0.98 -0.84 -0.25
C ILE A 101 -1.11 0.62 0.16
N LEU A 102 0.01 1.32 0.17
CA LEU A 102 0.06 2.75 0.51
C LEU A 102 -0.11 3.55 -0.77
N ILE A 103 -1.08 4.46 -0.79
CA ILE A 103 -1.40 5.29 -1.95
C ILE A 103 -1.23 6.75 -1.58
N LEU A 104 -0.31 7.42 -2.27
CA LEU A 104 -0.04 8.85 -2.12
C LEU A 104 -0.52 9.56 -3.38
N ASN A 105 -1.58 10.35 -3.25
CA ASN A 105 -2.20 11.05 -4.38
C ASN A 105 -1.85 12.53 -4.38
N PRO A 106 -1.76 13.18 -5.56
CA PRO A 106 -1.78 14.63 -5.62
C PRO A 106 -3.09 15.18 -5.03
N GLU A 107 -3.07 16.45 -4.63
CA GLU A 107 -4.27 17.09 -4.05
C GLU A 107 -5.46 17.12 -5.02
N GLU A 108 -5.20 17.26 -6.31
CA GLU A 108 -6.24 17.26 -7.34
C GLU A 108 -6.16 16.00 -8.19
N THR A 109 -6.90 14.95 -7.81
CA THR A 109 -6.91 13.65 -8.49
C THR A 109 -8.19 13.36 -9.28
N GLY A 110 -9.26 14.14 -9.09
CA GLY A 110 -10.56 13.80 -9.66
C GLY A 110 -11.02 12.41 -9.23
N ASN A 111 -11.46 11.59 -10.19
CA ASN A 111 -11.91 10.22 -9.94
C ASN A 111 -10.79 9.17 -9.96
N HIS A 112 -9.55 9.58 -10.21
CA HIS A 112 -8.40 8.68 -10.34
C HIS A 112 -8.19 7.83 -9.07
N HIS A 113 -8.33 8.45 -7.91
CA HIS A 113 -8.22 7.76 -6.63
C HIS A 113 -9.23 6.61 -6.49
N LEU A 114 -10.49 6.84 -6.86
CA LEU A 114 -11.54 5.82 -6.80
C LEU A 114 -11.26 4.66 -7.74
N GLU A 115 -10.72 4.94 -8.93
CA GLU A 115 -10.36 3.89 -9.88
C GLU A 115 -9.23 3.02 -9.37
N ILE A 116 -8.25 3.59 -8.69
CA ILE A 116 -7.16 2.83 -8.04
C ILE A 116 -7.73 1.92 -6.96
N LEU A 117 -8.56 2.44 -6.07
CA LEU A 117 -9.19 1.65 -5.02
C LEU A 117 -10.03 0.50 -5.59
N LYS A 118 -10.75 0.76 -6.68
CA LYS A 118 -11.53 -0.26 -7.37
C LYS A 118 -10.64 -1.36 -7.96
N SER A 119 -9.52 -0.99 -8.57
CA SER A 119 -8.57 -1.95 -9.13
C SER A 119 -7.95 -2.83 -8.04
N VAL A 120 -7.58 -2.23 -6.91
CA VAL A 120 -7.04 -2.96 -5.75
C VAL A 120 -8.09 -3.93 -5.22
N SER A 121 -9.30 -3.46 -4.97
CA SER A 121 -10.38 -4.30 -4.46
C SER A 121 -10.69 -5.47 -5.41
N SER A 122 -10.78 -5.19 -6.70
CA SER A 122 -11.06 -6.22 -7.71
C SER A 122 -10.00 -7.32 -7.73
N LEU A 123 -8.73 -6.95 -7.62
CA LEU A 123 -7.63 -7.93 -7.59
C LEU A 123 -7.68 -8.80 -6.34
N PHE A 124 -7.77 -8.19 -5.16
CA PHE A 124 -7.61 -8.91 -3.89
C PHE A 124 -8.87 -9.65 -3.42
N THR A 125 -10.01 -9.48 -4.11
CA THR A 125 -11.18 -10.33 -3.88
C THR A 125 -11.13 -11.64 -4.66
N LYS A 126 -10.19 -11.78 -5.59
CA LYS A 126 -10.04 -13.03 -6.34
C LYS A 126 -9.44 -14.12 -5.45
N LYS A 127 -9.94 -15.34 -5.65
CA LYS A 127 -9.52 -16.51 -4.86
C LYS A 127 -8.03 -16.77 -4.99
N ASN A 128 -7.37 -17.03 -3.86
CA ASN A 128 -5.96 -17.42 -3.75
C ASN A 128 -4.94 -16.33 -4.13
N VAL A 129 -5.33 -15.14 -4.56
CA VAL A 129 -4.39 -14.07 -4.93
C VAL A 129 -3.50 -13.70 -3.75
N ILE A 130 -4.09 -13.48 -2.57
CA ILE A 130 -3.34 -13.10 -1.37
C ILE A 130 -2.35 -14.20 -0.99
N ASN A 131 -2.80 -15.45 -0.90
CA ASN A 131 -1.94 -16.56 -0.49
C ASN A 131 -0.78 -16.78 -1.45
N GLN A 132 -1.01 -16.65 -2.74
CA GLN A 132 0.04 -16.77 -3.75
C GLN A 132 1.02 -15.62 -3.68
N MET A 133 0.52 -14.39 -3.50
CA MET A 133 1.38 -13.21 -3.42
C MET A 133 2.31 -13.24 -2.20
N LEU A 134 1.86 -13.78 -1.08
CA LEU A 134 2.66 -13.87 0.14
C LEU A 134 3.91 -14.75 -0.02
N ASN A 135 3.96 -15.60 -1.04
CA ASN A 135 5.10 -16.46 -1.33
C ASN A 135 6.09 -15.84 -2.33
N ILE A 136 5.78 -14.66 -2.88
CA ILE A 136 6.64 -13.99 -3.85
C ILE A 136 7.56 -13.02 -3.10
N LYS A 137 8.87 -13.13 -3.33
CA LYS A 137 9.87 -12.28 -2.68
C LYS A 137 10.42 -11.19 -3.57
N ASN A 138 10.50 -11.44 -4.88
CA ASN A 138 11.07 -10.50 -5.84
C ASN A 138 10.01 -9.48 -6.27
N PRO A 139 10.29 -8.16 -6.16
CA PRO A 139 9.33 -7.12 -6.55
C PRO A 139 8.85 -7.19 -8.00
N GLU A 140 9.72 -7.49 -8.94
CA GLU A 140 9.33 -7.65 -10.35
C GLU A 140 8.36 -8.81 -10.55
N ASP A 141 8.57 -9.91 -9.83
CA ASP A 141 7.68 -11.06 -9.89
C ASP A 141 6.30 -10.73 -9.31
N ILE A 142 6.22 -9.83 -8.33
CA ILE A 142 4.94 -9.35 -7.81
C ILE A 142 4.19 -8.56 -8.89
N ILE A 143 4.87 -7.68 -9.60
CA ILE A 143 4.25 -6.92 -10.70
C ILE A 143 3.74 -7.87 -11.78
N ASN A 144 4.54 -8.84 -12.17
CA ASN A 144 4.15 -9.85 -13.16
C ASN A 144 2.95 -10.68 -12.70
N PHE A 145 2.94 -11.06 -11.43
CA PHE A 145 1.81 -11.78 -10.83
C PHE A 145 0.53 -10.94 -10.87
N ILE A 146 0.61 -9.68 -10.50
CA ILE A 146 -0.54 -8.76 -10.54
C ILE A 146 -1.03 -8.62 -11.99
N LYS A 147 -0.12 -8.41 -12.93
CA LYS A 147 -0.45 -8.28 -14.34
C LYS A 147 -1.19 -9.50 -14.90
N ALA A 148 -0.82 -10.69 -14.44
CA ALA A 148 -1.45 -11.94 -14.88
C ALA A 148 -2.83 -12.16 -14.24
N ASN A 149 -3.15 -11.51 -13.13
CA ASN A 149 -4.36 -11.73 -12.35
C ASN A 149 -5.36 -10.58 -12.37
N GLU A 150 -4.98 -9.40 -12.84
CA GLU A 150 -5.88 -8.25 -12.91
C GLU A 150 -6.84 -8.24 -14.09
#